data_5e2a421d721c7bfdbab24bb632e415ca
#
_entry.id   5e2a421d721c7bfdbab24bb632e415ca
#
_cell.length_a   1.000
_cell.length_b   1.000
_cell.length_c   1.000
_cell.angle_alpha   90.00
_cell.angle_beta   90.00
_cell.angle_gamma   90.00
#
_symmetry.space_group_name_H-M   'P 1'
#
loop_
_entity.id
_entity.type
_entity.pdbx_description
1 polymer ?
#
loop_
_entity_poly.entity_id
_entity_poly.type
_entity_poly.pdbx_seq_one_letter_code
_entity_poly.pdbx_strand_id
1 'polypeptide(L)'
;MATASAAIDRPATASDGATDAGARRRIGDVILALEHISLAFGGVKALTDITFDVREHEVRAIIGPNGAGKSSMLKVINGVYRPQQGTITFRGRPRRDMNTYDAASHGIARTFQNIALFRGMSVLDNIMAGRNLKMQATFLEQAIWWGRAQREELANRRKVEEVIDFLEIQHIRKTPVGRLPYGLQKRVELARALAAEPKLLLLDEPMAGMNVEEKQDMCRFVLDVNEQYGTTIVLIEHDMGVVMDISDRVVVLDYGKKIGDGSPDDIRANKAVIDAYLGVAH
;
A
#
# COMPACT_ATOMS: atom_id res chain seq x y z
N MET A 1 -29.91 -60.16 47.36
CA MET A 1 -28.73 -60.17 46.42
C MET A 1 -28.79 -58.87 45.66
N ALA A 2 -27.90 -57.98 46.01
CA ALA A 2 -27.83 -56.64 45.45
C ALA A 2 -26.82 -56.62 44.28
N THR A 3 -27.26 -56.06 43.16
CA THR A 3 -26.33 -55.76 42.04
C THR A 3 -26.23 -54.22 41.90
N ALA A 4 -25.07 -53.74 42.24
CA ALA A 4 -24.68 -52.33 42.11
C ALA A 4 -24.51 -51.99 40.64
N SER A 5 -25.19 -50.90 40.19
CA SER A 5 -24.94 -50.27 38.89
C SER A 5 -23.91 -49.13 39.08
N ALA A 6 -22.78 -49.29 38.47
CA ALA A 6 -21.73 -48.24 38.44
C ALA A 6 -22.14 -47.11 37.50
N ALA A 7 -22.24 -45.91 38.04
CA ALA A 7 -22.38 -44.68 37.26
C ALA A 7 -21.04 -44.30 36.66
N ILE A 8 -20.97 -44.20 35.33
CA ILE A 8 -19.81 -43.70 34.58
C ILE A 8 -19.89 -42.20 34.57
N ASP A 9 -18.95 -41.61 35.30
CA ASP A 9 -18.69 -40.17 35.35
C ASP A 9 -18.13 -39.72 34.00
N ARG A 10 -18.82 -38.84 33.27
CA ARG A 10 -18.36 -38.20 32.06
C ARG A 10 -17.77 -36.84 32.45
N PRO A 11 -16.50 -36.56 32.14
CA PRO A 11 -15.97 -35.19 32.32
C PRO A 11 -16.66 -34.22 31.36
N ALA A 12 -17.13 -33.13 31.89
CA ALA A 12 -17.69 -31.99 31.15
C ALA A 12 -16.57 -31.37 30.29
N THR A 13 -16.70 -31.47 28.97
CA THR A 13 -15.90 -30.72 28.03
C THR A 13 -16.37 -29.27 28.08
N ALA A 14 -15.58 -28.42 28.72
CA ALA A 14 -15.72 -26.96 28.61
C ALA A 14 -15.41 -26.56 27.16
N SER A 15 -16.44 -26.09 26.47
CA SER A 15 -16.32 -25.43 25.19
C SER A 15 -15.92 -23.97 25.43
N ASP A 16 -14.63 -23.70 25.58
CA ASP A 16 -14.09 -22.36 25.40
C ASP A 16 -13.93 -22.08 23.90
N GLY A 17 -15.04 -21.72 23.29
CA GLY A 17 -15.08 -21.10 21.97
C GLY A 17 -14.94 -19.60 22.08
N ALA A 18 -13.86 -19.11 22.66
CA ALA A 18 -13.44 -17.73 22.45
C ALA A 18 -12.81 -17.67 21.05
N THR A 19 -13.60 -17.28 20.05
CA THR A 19 -13.10 -16.78 18.79
C THR A 19 -12.20 -15.59 19.11
N ASP A 20 -10.89 -15.77 18.92
CA ASP A 20 -9.86 -14.74 19.01
C ASP A 20 -10.12 -13.70 17.89
N ALA A 21 -11.01 -12.75 18.21
CA ALA A 21 -11.31 -11.63 17.34
C ALA A 21 -10.14 -10.64 17.44
N GLY A 22 -9.21 -10.73 16.47
CA GLY A 22 -8.29 -9.66 16.14
C GLY A 22 -7.08 -9.58 17.05
N ALA A 23 -6.08 -10.42 16.79
CA ALA A 23 -4.70 -10.05 17.10
C ALA A 23 -4.39 -8.76 16.34
N ARG A 24 -4.54 -7.59 17.01
CA ARG A 24 -4.19 -6.29 16.43
C ARG A 24 -2.77 -6.37 15.89
N ARG A 25 -2.62 -6.06 14.60
CA ARG A 25 -1.32 -5.96 13.92
C ARG A 25 -0.33 -5.23 14.82
N ARG A 26 0.84 -5.82 15.05
CA ARG A 26 1.91 -5.15 15.81
C ARG A 26 2.56 -4.10 14.91
N ILE A 27 2.16 -2.84 15.07
CA ILE A 27 2.85 -1.70 14.47
C ILE A 27 4.27 -1.66 15.03
N GLY A 28 5.27 -1.65 14.12
CA GLY A 28 6.68 -1.71 14.46
C GLY A 28 7.33 -0.33 14.61
N ASP A 29 8.64 -0.28 14.35
CA ASP A 29 9.44 0.94 14.41
C ASP A 29 9.19 1.85 13.20
N VAL A 30 9.74 3.08 13.24
CA VAL A 30 9.63 4.02 12.13
C VAL A 30 10.40 3.52 10.90
N ILE A 31 9.67 3.21 9.83
CA ILE A 31 10.26 2.81 8.54
C ILE A 31 10.56 4.03 7.66
N LEU A 32 9.71 5.07 7.71
CA LEU A 32 9.85 6.31 6.95
C LEU A 32 9.63 7.50 7.88
N ALA A 33 10.58 8.42 7.91
CA ALA A 33 10.44 9.72 8.56
C ALA A 33 10.63 10.84 7.56
N LEU A 34 9.74 11.83 7.60
CA LEU A 34 9.81 13.05 6.83
C LEU A 34 9.92 14.22 7.82
N GLU A 35 10.97 15.02 7.70
CA GLU A 35 11.28 16.09 8.63
C GLU A 35 11.45 17.40 7.88
N HIS A 36 10.60 18.38 8.18
CA HIS A 36 10.65 19.74 7.63
C HIS A 36 10.61 19.81 6.10
N ILE A 37 9.83 18.93 5.45
CA ILE A 37 9.75 18.83 3.98
C ILE A 37 9.08 20.06 3.41
N SER A 38 9.82 20.77 2.55
CA SER A 38 9.29 21.91 1.78
C SER A 38 9.57 21.72 0.30
N LEU A 39 8.53 21.95 -0.53
CA LEU A 39 8.57 21.81 -1.99
C LEU A 39 7.84 22.97 -2.67
N ALA A 40 8.50 23.60 -3.63
CA ALA A 40 7.90 24.68 -4.41
C ALA A 40 8.17 24.50 -5.91
N PHE A 41 7.24 24.95 -6.75
CA PHE A 41 7.33 24.97 -8.20
C PHE A 41 7.08 26.40 -8.72
N GLY A 42 8.07 27.01 -9.37
CA GLY A 42 7.91 28.33 -9.97
C GLY A 42 7.33 29.40 -9.02
N GLY A 43 7.71 29.35 -7.74
CA GLY A 43 7.20 30.27 -6.71
C GLY A 43 5.93 29.78 -5.98
N VAL A 44 5.24 28.75 -6.46
CA VAL A 44 4.08 28.17 -5.77
C VAL A 44 4.56 27.12 -4.77
N LYS A 45 4.26 27.33 -3.49
CA LYS A 45 4.59 26.38 -2.42
C LYS A 45 3.59 25.21 -2.44
N ALA A 46 4.05 24.04 -2.85
CA ALA A 46 3.23 22.81 -2.86
C ALA A 46 3.24 22.10 -1.51
N LEU A 47 4.36 22.16 -0.78
CA LEU A 47 4.52 21.63 0.58
C LEU A 47 5.32 22.66 1.40
N THR A 48 4.93 22.83 2.66
CA THR A 48 5.56 23.81 3.56
C THR A 48 5.75 23.16 4.93
N ASP A 49 7.00 22.89 5.27
CA ASP A 49 7.41 22.43 6.60
C ASP A 49 6.64 21.20 7.11
N ILE A 50 6.50 20.19 6.25
CA ILE A 50 5.77 18.94 6.59
C ILE A 50 6.68 18.01 7.36
N THR A 51 6.22 17.59 8.54
CA THR A 51 6.88 16.58 9.38
C THR A 51 5.88 15.53 9.80
N PHE A 52 6.12 14.25 9.47
CA PHE A 52 5.39 13.07 9.96
C PHE A 52 6.22 11.79 9.74
N ASP A 53 5.80 10.72 10.39
CA ASP A 53 6.42 9.40 10.27
C ASP A 53 5.42 8.35 9.76
N VAL A 54 5.96 7.23 9.28
CA VAL A 54 5.24 6.00 8.97
C VAL A 54 5.97 4.85 9.66
N ARG A 55 5.23 3.96 10.31
CA ARG A 55 5.79 2.82 11.04
C ARG A 55 5.67 1.52 10.25
N GLU A 56 6.51 0.55 10.56
CA GLU A 56 6.42 -0.78 9.95
C GLU A 56 5.05 -1.42 10.23
N HIS A 57 4.50 -2.07 9.23
CA HIS A 57 3.17 -2.72 9.26
C HIS A 57 1.98 -1.76 9.50
N GLU A 58 2.17 -0.46 9.37
CA GLU A 58 1.12 0.55 9.48
C GLU A 58 0.42 0.75 8.14
N VAL A 59 -0.89 0.98 8.17
CA VAL A 59 -1.65 1.60 7.09
C VAL A 59 -1.81 3.07 7.41
N ARG A 60 -1.03 3.92 6.75
CA ARG A 60 -0.98 5.36 6.95
C ARG A 60 -1.74 6.08 5.84
N ALA A 61 -2.82 6.79 6.14
CA ALA A 61 -3.50 7.61 5.15
C ALA A 61 -2.95 9.04 5.11
N ILE A 62 -2.95 9.63 3.90
CA ILE A 62 -2.72 11.05 3.66
C ILE A 62 -3.98 11.61 3.01
N ILE A 63 -4.70 12.48 3.71
CA ILE A 63 -5.93 13.07 3.23
C ILE A 63 -5.85 14.60 3.15
N GLY A 64 -6.88 15.23 2.62
CA GLY A 64 -6.99 16.68 2.51
C GLY A 64 -7.76 17.10 1.25
N PRO A 65 -8.16 18.38 1.13
CA PRO A 65 -8.84 18.91 -0.05
C PRO A 65 -8.03 18.76 -1.35
N ASN A 66 -8.67 19.03 -2.48
CA ASN A 66 -7.96 19.07 -3.76
C ASN A 66 -6.94 20.23 -3.74
N GLY A 67 -5.72 19.95 -4.24
CA GLY A 67 -4.63 20.93 -4.17
C GLY A 67 -3.87 20.99 -2.84
N ALA A 68 -4.25 20.21 -1.82
CA ALA A 68 -3.59 20.21 -0.52
C ALA A 68 -2.13 19.71 -0.51
N GLY A 69 -1.62 19.15 -1.62
CA GLY A 69 -0.24 18.67 -1.72
C GLY A 69 -0.06 17.15 -1.58
N LYS A 70 -1.15 16.38 -1.42
CA LYS A 70 -1.11 14.91 -1.21
C LYS A 70 -0.27 14.16 -2.25
N SER A 71 -0.60 14.30 -3.53
CA SER A 71 0.14 13.63 -4.62
C SER A 71 1.58 14.15 -4.75
N SER A 72 1.86 15.42 -4.38
CA SER A 72 3.22 15.95 -4.31
C SER A 72 4.01 15.27 -3.20
N MET A 73 3.40 15.00 -2.05
CA MET A 73 4.02 14.26 -0.96
C MET A 73 4.36 12.83 -1.37
N LEU A 74 3.44 12.09 -2.02
CA LEU A 74 3.77 10.76 -2.54
C LEU A 74 4.93 10.79 -3.55
N LYS A 75 4.96 11.79 -4.42
CA LYS A 75 6.04 11.97 -5.40
C LYS A 75 7.38 12.28 -4.72
N VAL A 76 7.37 12.98 -3.60
CA VAL A 76 8.56 13.20 -2.75
C VAL A 76 9.02 11.88 -2.13
N ILE A 77 8.12 11.11 -1.52
CA ILE A 77 8.45 9.80 -0.92
C ILE A 77 9.01 8.84 -1.97
N ASN A 78 8.45 8.83 -3.17
CA ASN A 78 8.88 7.95 -4.28
C ASN A 78 10.11 8.47 -5.06
N GLY A 79 10.71 9.61 -4.67
CA GLY A 79 11.89 10.17 -5.32
C GLY A 79 11.64 10.80 -6.69
N VAL A 80 10.37 11.07 -7.09
CA VAL A 80 10.01 11.81 -8.32
C VAL A 80 10.32 13.30 -8.13
N TYR A 81 9.99 13.83 -6.95
CA TYR A 81 10.30 15.23 -6.61
C TYR A 81 11.33 15.27 -5.49
N ARG A 82 12.31 16.14 -5.66
CA ARG A 82 13.30 16.44 -4.65
C ARG A 82 12.85 17.70 -3.88
N PRO A 83 12.61 17.59 -2.55
CA PRO A 83 12.27 18.77 -1.75
C PRO A 83 13.47 19.72 -1.65
N GLN A 84 13.21 21.01 -1.61
CA GLN A 84 14.25 22.03 -1.43
C GLN A 84 14.76 22.08 0.01
N GLN A 85 13.92 21.70 0.97
CA GLN A 85 14.26 21.67 2.40
C GLN A 85 13.74 20.40 3.04
N GLY A 86 14.36 20.02 4.14
CA GLY A 86 14.00 18.87 4.95
C GLY A 86 14.81 17.61 4.66
N THR A 87 14.51 16.59 5.43
CA THR A 87 15.21 15.29 5.37
C THR A 87 14.17 14.17 5.26
N ILE A 88 14.47 13.20 4.39
CA ILE A 88 13.72 11.95 4.30
C ILE A 88 14.63 10.85 4.81
N THR A 89 14.17 10.12 5.80
CA THR A 89 14.85 8.93 6.34
C THR A 89 14.03 7.70 6.04
N PHE A 90 14.61 6.71 5.36
CA PHE A 90 13.95 5.44 5.10
C PHE A 90 14.78 4.29 5.65
N ARG A 91 14.19 3.47 6.50
CA ARG A 91 14.85 2.36 7.22
C ARG A 91 16.14 2.82 7.92
N GLY A 92 16.07 3.93 8.65
CA GLY A 92 17.18 4.51 9.40
C GLY A 92 18.28 5.18 8.57
N ARG A 93 18.13 5.25 7.23
CA ARG A 93 19.12 5.86 6.34
C ARG A 93 18.57 7.17 5.74
N PRO A 94 19.26 8.32 5.93
CA PRO A 94 18.89 9.57 5.28
C PRO A 94 18.96 9.47 3.75
N ARG A 95 17.98 10.05 3.06
CA ARG A 95 17.79 9.95 1.60
C ARG A 95 17.76 11.31 0.95
N ARG A 96 18.91 12.00 0.89
CA ARG A 96 18.99 13.35 0.30
C ARG A 96 18.77 13.37 -1.21
N ASP A 97 19.20 12.32 -1.94
CA ASP A 97 19.27 12.27 -3.40
C ASP A 97 18.59 11.03 -3.98
N MET A 98 17.59 10.48 -3.28
CA MET A 98 16.88 9.30 -3.73
C MET A 98 16.06 9.62 -4.99
N ASN A 99 16.38 8.98 -6.10
CA ASN A 99 15.55 8.96 -7.30
C ASN A 99 14.57 7.79 -7.29
N THR A 100 13.71 7.69 -8.30
CA THR A 100 12.68 6.64 -8.39
C THR A 100 13.26 5.23 -8.47
N TYR A 101 14.41 5.05 -9.13
CA TYR A 101 15.09 3.77 -9.21
C TYR A 101 15.63 3.35 -7.84
N ASP A 102 16.25 4.29 -7.12
CA ASP A 102 16.75 4.05 -5.76
C ASP A 102 15.60 3.71 -4.81
N ALA A 103 14.47 4.44 -4.90
CA ALA A 103 13.29 4.16 -4.12
C ALA A 103 12.79 2.72 -4.34
N ALA A 104 12.64 2.32 -5.59
CA ALA A 104 12.19 0.98 -5.96
C ALA A 104 13.19 -0.11 -5.55
N SER A 105 14.50 0.10 -5.73
CA SER A 105 15.56 -0.85 -5.33
C SER A 105 15.61 -1.07 -3.82
N HIS A 106 15.20 -0.07 -3.03
CA HIS A 106 15.12 -0.16 -1.58
C HIS A 106 13.77 -0.71 -1.06
N GLY A 107 12.86 -1.07 -1.97
CA GLY A 107 11.59 -1.71 -1.63
C GLY A 107 10.43 -0.73 -1.45
N ILE A 108 10.47 0.44 -2.08
CA ILE A 108 9.30 1.35 -2.19
C ILE A 108 8.64 1.08 -3.54
N ALA A 109 7.40 0.56 -3.54
CA ALA A 109 6.59 0.44 -4.75
C ALA A 109 5.45 1.45 -4.72
N ARG A 110 4.95 1.81 -5.90
CA ARG A 110 3.84 2.76 -6.05
C ARG A 110 2.86 2.28 -7.11
N THR A 111 1.55 2.43 -6.85
CA THR A 111 0.53 2.47 -7.89
C THR A 111 0.37 3.90 -8.40
N PHE A 112 -0.20 4.06 -9.59
CA PHE A 112 -0.40 5.37 -10.19
C PHE A 112 -1.88 5.74 -10.16
N GLN A 113 -2.21 7.01 -10.00
CA GLN A 113 -3.58 7.51 -10.08
C GLN A 113 -4.23 7.11 -11.43
N ASN A 114 -3.51 7.31 -12.53
CA ASN A 114 -3.90 6.81 -13.85
C ASN A 114 -3.24 5.45 -14.09
N ILE A 115 -4.04 4.47 -14.52
CA ILE A 115 -3.57 3.11 -14.79
C ILE A 115 -2.41 3.13 -15.78
N ALA A 116 -1.22 2.71 -15.30
CA ALA A 116 0.01 2.68 -16.09
C ALA A 116 0.38 1.26 -16.52
N LEU A 117 -0.60 0.49 -17.02
CA LEU A 117 -0.41 -0.87 -17.51
C LEU A 117 -0.14 -0.90 -19.02
N PHE A 118 0.61 -1.90 -19.46
CA PHE A 118 0.86 -2.17 -20.88
C PHE A 118 -0.36 -2.84 -21.49
N ARG A 119 -1.22 -2.07 -22.14
CA ARG A 119 -2.55 -2.49 -22.61
C ARG A 119 -2.56 -3.70 -23.54
N GLY A 120 -1.53 -3.86 -24.35
CA GLY A 120 -1.37 -4.98 -25.29
C GLY A 120 -0.83 -6.27 -24.66
N MET A 121 -0.29 -6.20 -23.44
CA MET A 121 0.28 -7.34 -22.73
C MET A 121 -0.79 -8.05 -21.89
N SER A 122 -0.58 -9.34 -21.62
CA SER A 122 -1.44 -10.09 -20.70
C SER A 122 -1.32 -9.59 -19.27
N VAL A 123 -2.27 -9.97 -18.41
CA VAL A 123 -2.20 -9.73 -16.96
C VAL A 123 -0.90 -10.28 -16.39
N LEU A 124 -0.59 -11.54 -16.71
CA LEU A 124 0.64 -12.20 -16.24
C LEU A 124 1.89 -11.39 -16.63
N ASP A 125 2.01 -10.96 -17.88
CA ASP A 125 3.20 -10.23 -18.36
C ASP A 125 3.31 -8.84 -17.73
N ASN A 126 2.17 -8.16 -17.49
CA ASN A 126 2.15 -6.89 -16.76
C ASN A 126 2.65 -7.04 -15.32
N ILE A 127 2.25 -8.12 -14.63
CA ILE A 127 2.69 -8.38 -13.26
C ILE A 127 4.16 -8.82 -13.25
N MET A 128 4.59 -9.65 -14.21
CA MET A 128 6.01 -10.02 -14.39
C MET A 128 6.91 -8.79 -14.58
N ALA A 129 6.46 -7.74 -15.26
CA ALA A 129 7.22 -6.50 -15.40
C ALA A 129 7.52 -5.84 -14.04
N GLY A 130 6.70 -6.07 -13.00
CA GLY A 130 6.98 -5.65 -11.62
C GLY A 130 8.21 -6.33 -10.99
N ARG A 131 8.66 -7.47 -11.54
CA ARG A 131 9.83 -8.21 -11.05
C ARG A 131 11.16 -7.75 -11.65
N ASN A 132 11.16 -6.81 -12.62
CA ASN A 132 12.38 -6.43 -13.35
C ASN A 132 13.57 -6.04 -12.44
N LEU A 133 13.31 -5.35 -11.33
CA LEU A 133 14.37 -4.98 -10.37
C LEU A 133 14.90 -6.15 -9.53
N LYS A 134 14.20 -7.27 -9.51
CA LYS A 134 14.61 -8.49 -8.81
C LYS A 134 15.40 -9.45 -9.71
N MET A 135 15.36 -9.25 -11.04
CA MET A 135 16.12 -10.05 -11.99
C MET A 135 17.59 -9.66 -11.95
N GLN A 136 18.45 -10.65 -11.71
CA GLN A 136 19.89 -10.49 -11.62
C GLN A 136 20.65 -11.13 -12.82
N ALA A 137 19.92 -11.91 -13.64
CA ALA A 137 20.53 -12.53 -14.82
C ALA A 137 20.96 -11.47 -15.82
N THR A 138 22.21 -11.57 -16.29
CA THR A 138 22.77 -10.65 -17.28
C THR A 138 22.08 -10.82 -18.63
N PHE A 139 22.17 -9.79 -19.49
CA PHE A 139 21.60 -9.84 -20.84
C PHE A 139 22.05 -11.06 -21.65
N LEU A 140 23.31 -11.48 -21.51
CA LEU A 140 23.86 -12.66 -22.19
C LEU A 140 23.29 -13.95 -21.64
N GLU A 141 23.14 -14.08 -20.32
CA GLU A 141 22.49 -15.24 -19.69
C GLU A 141 21.03 -15.37 -20.10
N GLN A 142 20.32 -14.24 -20.23
CA GLN A 142 18.95 -14.20 -20.73
C GLN A 142 18.84 -14.57 -22.21
N ALA A 143 19.79 -14.14 -23.04
CA ALA A 143 19.82 -14.46 -24.48
C ALA A 143 20.03 -15.96 -24.76
N ILE A 144 20.83 -16.66 -23.93
CA ILE A 144 21.12 -18.10 -24.07
C ILE A 144 20.02 -18.94 -23.41
N TRP A 145 19.20 -18.32 -22.55
CA TRP A 145 18.08 -18.93 -21.81
C TRP A 145 18.39 -20.28 -21.17
N TRP A 146 19.59 -20.45 -20.60
CA TRP A 146 20.04 -21.68 -19.99
C TRP A 146 20.52 -21.50 -18.54
N GLY A 147 20.27 -22.48 -17.70
CA GLY A 147 20.84 -22.60 -16.36
C GLY A 147 20.25 -21.61 -15.33
N ARG A 148 20.96 -20.51 -15.04
CA ARG A 148 20.60 -19.55 -14.01
C ARG A 148 19.39 -18.69 -14.42
N ALA A 149 19.36 -18.20 -15.66
CA ALA A 149 18.27 -17.35 -16.16
C ALA A 149 16.93 -18.08 -16.14
N GLN A 150 16.90 -19.35 -16.58
CA GLN A 150 15.68 -20.17 -16.56
C GLN A 150 15.17 -20.42 -15.13
N ARG A 151 16.07 -20.71 -14.17
CA ARG A 151 15.69 -20.94 -12.77
C ARG A 151 15.15 -19.64 -12.14
N GLU A 152 15.77 -18.52 -12.44
CA GLU A 152 15.32 -17.21 -11.95
C GLU A 152 13.96 -16.83 -12.53
N GLU A 153 13.72 -17.04 -13.82
CA GLU A 153 12.41 -16.80 -14.44
C GLU A 153 11.32 -17.68 -13.83
N LEU A 154 11.59 -18.99 -13.63
CA LEU A 154 10.64 -19.88 -12.99
C LEU A 154 10.33 -19.46 -11.55
N ALA A 155 11.33 -18.99 -10.79
CA ALA A 155 11.13 -18.47 -9.44
C ALA A 155 10.29 -17.19 -9.45
N ASN A 156 10.59 -16.24 -10.35
CA ASN A 156 9.82 -15.02 -10.50
C ASN A 156 8.38 -15.31 -10.93
N ARG A 157 8.19 -16.26 -11.85
CA ARG A 157 6.86 -16.68 -12.29
C ARG A 157 6.02 -17.27 -11.17
N ARG A 158 6.62 -18.11 -10.30
CA ARG A 158 5.91 -18.63 -9.12
C ARG A 158 5.43 -17.50 -8.21
N LYS A 159 6.28 -16.50 -7.94
CA LYS A 159 5.90 -15.34 -7.15
C LYS A 159 4.76 -14.53 -7.77
N VAL A 160 4.76 -14.40 -9.08
CA VAL A 160 3.68 -13.71 -9.79
C VAL A 160 2.38 -14.52 -9.74
N GLU A 161 2.44 -15.85 -9.88
CA GLU A 161 1.24 -16.70 -9.73
C GLU A 161 0.70 -16.65 -8.29
N GLU A 162 1.56 -16.62 -7.25
CA GLU A 162 1.13 -16.40 -5.86
C GLU A 162 0.36 -15.06 -5.69
N VAL A 163 0.82 -13.98 -6.32
CA VAL A 163 0.14 -12.68 -6.30
C VAL A 163 -1.18 -12.71 -7.09
N ILE A 164 -1.21 -13.41 -8.23
CA ILE A 164 -2.42 -13.61 -9.03
C ILE A 164 -3.48 -14.36 -8.23
N ASP A 165 -3.07 -15.41 -7.52
CA ASP A 165 -3.96 -16.21 -6.66
C ASP A 165 -4.47 -15.38 -5.48
N PHE A 166 -3.59 -14.65 -4.83
CA PHE A 166 -3.92 -13.78 -3.71
C PHE A 166 -4.97 -12.71 -4.07
N LEU A 167 -4.85 -12.10 -5.26
CA LEU A 167 -5.78 -11.07 -5.72
C LEU A 167 -6.98 -11.64 -6.50
N GLU A 168 -7.15 -12.96 -6.54
CA GLU A 168 -8.30 -13.66 -7.15
C GLU A 168 -8.49 -13.33 -8.65
N ILE A 169 -7.38 -13.16 -9.39
CA ILE A 169 -7.38 -12.81 -10.82
C ILE A 169 -6.88 -13.91 -11.76
N GLN A 170 -6.89 -15.18 -11.30
CA GLN A 170 -6.41 -16.34 -12.07
C GLN A 170 -7.14 -16.51 -13.41
N HIS A 171 -8.45 -16.25 -13.40
CA HIS A 171 -9.33 -16.44 -14.56
C HIS A 171 -9.02 -15.48 -15.72
N ILE A 172 -8.38 -14.32 -15.44
CA ILE A 172 -8.00 -13.32 -16.45
C ILE A 172 -6.50 -13.29 -16.76
N ARG A 173 -5.66 -14.13 -16.15
CA ARG A 173 -4.19 -14.04 -16.22
C ARG A 173 -3.60 -13.98 -17.64
N LYS A 174 -4.28 -14.59 -18.64
CA LYS A 174 -3.87 -14.57 -20.04
C LYS A 174 -4.58 -13.49 -20.87
N THR A 175 -5.49 -12.74 -20.28
CA THR A 175 -6.27 -11.72 -20.98
C THR A 175 -5.42 -10.46 -21.16
N PRO A 176 -5.40 -9.83 -22.33
CA PRO A 176 -4.81 -8.51 -22.52
C PRO A 176 -5.48 -7.48 -21.62
N VAL A 177 -4.68 -6.73 -20.86
CA VAL A 177 -5.18 -5.80 -19.82
C VAL A 177 -6.11 -4.74 -20.39
N GLY A 178 -5.87 -4.29 -21.63
CA GLY A 178 -6.72 -3.29 -22.29
C GLY A 178 -8.17 -3.73 -22.55
N ARG A 179 -8.49 -5.03 -22.37
CA ARG A 179 -9.85 -5.58 -22.51
C ARG A 179 -10.59 -5.72 -21.17
N LEU A 180 -9.91 -5.46 -20.07
CA LEU A 180 -10.48 -5.65 -18.73
C LEU A 180 -11.34 -4.44 -18.32
N PRO A 181 -12.41 -4.65 -17.54
CA PRO A 181 -13.07 -3.59 -16.80
C PRO A 181 -12.10 -2.81 -15.92
N TYR A 182 -12.45 -1.56 -15.61
CA TYR A 182 -11.57 -0.65 -14.89
C TYR A 182 -11.14 -1.17 -13.51
N GLY A 183 -12.05 -1.72 -12.71
CA GLY A 183 -11.75 -2.29 -11.39
C GLY A 183 -10.73 -3.44 -11.47
N LEU A 184 -10.86 -4.33 -12.48
CA LEU A 184 -9.87 -5.38 -12.70
C LEU A 184 -8.51 -4.85 -13.15
N GLN A 185 -8.46 -3.77 -13.95
CA GLN A 185 -7.20 -3.11 -14.29
C GLN A 185 -6.51 -2.55 -13.05
N LYS A 186 -7.24 -1.92 -12.13
CA LYS A 186 -6.72 -1.44 -10.84
C LYS A 186 -6.19 -2.59 -9.97
N ARG A 187 -6.88 -3.73 -9.96
CA ARG A 187 -6.44 -4.95 -9.27
C ARG A 187 -5.12 -5.49 -9.86
N VAL A 188 -4.97 -5.47 -11.19
CA VAL A 188 -3.71 -5.83 -11.88
C VAL A 188 -2.59 -4.83 -11.57
N GLU A 189 -2.91 -3.55 -11.43
CA GLU A 189 -1.91 -2.53 -11.04
C GLU A 189 -1.38 -2.77 -9.63
N LEU A 190 -2.27 -3.10 -8.68
CA LEU A 190 -1.90 -3.53 -7.34
C LEU A 190 -1.02 -4.80 -7.39
N ALA A 191 -1.43 -5.80 -8.18
CA ALA A 191 -0.65 -7.04 -8.37
C ALA A 191 0.77 -6.76 -8.85
N ARG A 192 0.94 -5.88 -9.84
CA ARG A 192 2.25 -5.49 -10.37
C ARG A 192 3.12 -4.82 -9.29
N ALA A 193 2.55 -3.96 -8.47
CA ALA A 193 3.27 -3.33 -7.37
C ALA A 193 3.68 -4.34 -6.29
N LEU A 194 2.80 -5.31 -5.96
CA LEU A 194 3.08 -6.39 -5.00
C LEU A 194 4.14 -7.36 -5.50
N ALA A 195 4.18 -7.64 -6.80
CA ALA A 195 5.20 -8.50 -7.40
C ALA A 195 6.63 -8.00 -7.15
N ALA A 196 6.83 -6.71 -6.89
CA ALA A 196 8.11 -6.14 -6.48
C ALA A 196 8.50 -6.51 -5.03
N GLU A 197 7.63 -7.18 -4.26
CA GLU A 197 7.81 -7.50 -2.83
C GLU A 197 8.20 -6.25 -2.02
N PRO A 198 7.36 -5.19 -2.03
CA PRO A 198 7.71 -3.93 -1.41
C PRO A 198 7.71 -4.01 0.12
N LYS A 199 8.56 -3.20 0.76
CA LYS A 199 8.51 -2.93 2.19
C LYS A 199 7.58 -1.77 2.51
N LEU A 200 7.46 -0.83 1.57
CA LEU A 200 6.55 0.31 1.60
C LEU A 200 5.79 0.39 0.28
N LEU A 201 4.48 0.28 0.34
CA LEU A 201 3.58 0.40 -0.79
C LEU A 201 2.84 1.74 -0.75
N LEU A 202 2.99 2.52 -1.81
CA LEU A 202 2.34 3.81 -1.97
C LEU A 202 1.12 3.64 -2.89
N LEU A 203 -0.07 3.87 -2.38
CA LEU A 203 -1.34 3.76 -3.10
C LEU A 203 -1.92 5.15 -3.34
N ASP A 204 -2.04 5.54 -4.59
CA ASP A 204 -2.56 6.85 -5.01
C ASP A 204 -3.97 6.69 -5.59
N GLU A 205 -4.99 6.93 -4.77
CA GLU A 205 -6.41 6.77 -5.08
C GLU A 205 -6.75 5.41 -5.71
N PRO A 206 -6.40 4.28 -5.03
CA PRO A 206 -6.58 2.95 -5.62
C PRO A 206 -8.04 2.60 -5.88
N MET A 207 -8.99 3.23 -5.19
CA MET A 207 -10.43 2.93 -5.27
C MET A 207 -11.21 3.94 -6.11
N ALA A 208 -10.54 4.95 -6.68
CA ALA A 208 -11.19 5.95 -7.53
C ALA A 208 -11.83 5.29 -8.75
N GLY A 209 -13.09 5.66 -9.05
CA GLY A 209 -13.84 5.15 -10.21
C GLY A 209 -14.40 3.74 -10.06
N MET A 210 -14.29 3.11 -8.89
CA MET A 210 -14.85 1.80 -8.57
C MET A 210 -16.28 1.91 -8.04
N ASN A 211 -17.10 0.88 -8.29
CA ASN A 211 -18.39 0.71 -7.63
C ASN A 211 -18.21 0.25 -6.17
N VAL A 212 -19.31 0.12 -5.43
CA VAL A 212 -19.26 -0.19 -3.99
C VAL A 212 -18.63 -1.56 -3.70
N GLU A 213 -18.97 -2.58 -4.48
CA GLU A 213 -18.46 -3.95 -4.32
C GLU A 213 -16.95 -4.00 -4.64
N GLU A 214 -16.54 -3.38 -5.75
CA GLU A 214 -15.12 -3.29 -6.14
C GLU A 214 -14.29 -2.54 -5.09
N LYS A 215 -14.84 -1.48 -4.47
CA LYS A 215 -14.19 -0.76 -3.36
C LYS A 215 -14.00 -1.65 -2.14
N GLN A 216 -15.04 -2.39 -1.74
CA GLN A 216 -14.98 -3.31 -0.60
C GLN A 216 -13.92 -4.40 -0.82
N ASP A 217 -13.89 -4.99 -2.01
CA ASP A 217 -12.85 -5.95 -2.39
C ASP A 217 -11.45 -5.32 -2.31
N MET A 218 -11.27 -4.11 -2.84
CA MET A 218 -9.99 -3.42 -2.81
C MET A 218 -9.56 -3.09 -1.37
N CYS A 219 -10.49 -2.66 -0.49
CA CYS A 219 -10.22 -2.46 0.94
C CYS A 219 -9.71 -3.75 1.58
N ARG A 220 -10.41 -4.87 1.33
CA ARG A 220 -10.01 -6.19 1.83
C ARG A 220 -8.59 -6.54 1.35
N PHE A 221 -8.30 -6.41 0.06
CA PHE A 221 -6.96 -6.70 -0.47
C PHE A 221 -5.87 -5.80 0.14
N VAL A 222 -6.15 -4.52 0.36
CA VAL A 222 -5.19 -3.61 1.02
C VAL A 222 -4.88 -4.06 2.43
N LEU A 223 -5.90 -4.46 3.20
CA LEU A 223 -5.72 -4.99 4.55
C LEU A 223 -4.99 -6.34 4.55
N ASP A 224 -5.38 -7.26 3.66
CA ASP A 224 -4.75 -8.57 3.51
C ASP A 224 -3.26 -8.45 3.11
N VAL A 225 -2.92 -7.51 2.23
CA VAL A 225 -1.52 -7.18 1.88
C VAL A 225 -0.73 -6.75 3.11
N ASN A 226 -1.31 -5.88 3.92
CA ASN A 226 -0.66 -5.42 5.13
C ASN A 226 -0.51 -6.56 6.16
N GLU A 227 -1.53 -7.40 6.35
CA GLU A 227 -1.54 -8.48 7.34
C GLU A 227 -0.69 -9.69 6.93
N GLN A 228 -0.85 -10.17 5.70
CA GLN A 228 -0.23 -11.42 5.25
C GLN A 228 1.20 -11.23 4.74
N TYR A 229 1.47 -10.12 4.06
CA TYR A 229 2.82 -9.81 3.54
C TYR A 229 3.62 -8.91 4.48
N GLY A 230 3.00 -8.37 5.52
CA GLY A 230 3.65 -7.41 6.44
C GLY A 230 4.09 -6.13 5.73
N THR A 231 3.44 -5.77 4.63
CA THR A 231 3.80 -4.59 3.84
C THR A 231 3.25 -3.33 4.51
N THR A 232 4.10 -2.35 4.76
CA THR A 232 3.67 -1.02 5.20
C THR A 232 2.99 -0.28 4.06
N ILE A 233 1.89 0.41 4.32
CA ILE A 233 1.09 1.07 3.29
C ILE A 233 0.96 2.56 3.58
N VAL A 234 1.21 3.39 2.57
CA VAL A 234 0.80 4.81 2.56
C VAL A 234 -0.27 4.99 1.49
N LEU A 235 -1.43 5.46 1.90
CA LEU A 235 -2.63 5.54 1.09
C LEU A 235 -3.10 6.99 0.92
N ILE A 236 -3.37 7.42 -0.31
CA ILE A 236 -4.18 8.62 -0.57
C ILE A 236 -5.56 8.15 -1.01
N GLU A 237 -6.59 8.65 -0.34
CA GLU A 237 -7.99 8.42 -0.72
C GLU A 237 -8.86 9.65 -0.41
N HIS A 238 -9.99 9.75 -1.12
CA HIS A 238 -10.98 10.81 -0.93
C HIS A 238 -12.23 10.34 -0.19
N ASP A 239 -12.45 9.04 -0.16
CA ASP A 239 -13.58 8.42 0.54
C ASP A 239 -13.23 8.31 2.04
N MET A 240 -13.79 9.24 2.83
CA MET A 240 -13.51 9.32 4.26
C MET A 240 -13.97 8.08 5.02
N GLY A 241 -15.05 7.43 4.57
CA GLY A 241 -15.51 6.16 5.16
C GLY A 241 -14.41 5.12 5.06
N VAL A 242 -13.92 4.89 3.84
CA VAL A 242 -12.83 3.96 3.57
C VAL A 242 -11.58 4.30 4.38
N VAL A 243 -11.14 5.56 4.37
CA VAL A 243 -9.94 5.98 5.11
C VAL A 243 -10.04 5.66 6.58
N MET A 244 -11.19 6.00 7.20
CA MET A 244 -11.39 5.81 8.64
C MET A 244 -11.53 4.33 9.03
N ASP A 245 -11.96 3.47 8.09
CA ASP A 245 -12.16 2.04 8.36
C ASP A 245 -10.85 1.24 8.24
N ILE A 246 -9.94 1.62 7.33
CA ILE A 246 -8.75 0.79 7.03
C ILE A 246 -7.43 1.37 7.55
N SER A 247 -7.41 2.63 8.01
CA SER A 247 -6.15 3.29 8.39
C SER A 247 -5.89 3.20 9.90
N ASP A 248 -4.64 2.94 10.26
CA ASP A 248 -4.20 2.99 11.67
C ASP A 248 -3.99 4.44 12.12
N ARG A 249 -3.40 5.28 11.25
CA ARG A 249 -3.17 6.71 11.49
C ARG A 249 -3.38 7.51 10.21
N VAL A 250 -3.76 8.76 10.37
CA VAL A 250 -4.10 9.66 9.27
C VAL A 250 -3.33 10.98 9.40
N VAL A 251 -2.72 11.42 8.31
CA VAL A 251 -2.15 12.77 8.16
C VAL A 251 -3.10 13.61 7.30
N VAL A 252 -3.41 14.79 7.75
CA VAL A 252 -4.26 15.73 7.02
C VAL A 252 -3.43 16.90 6.51
N LEU A 253 -3.48 17.10 5.20
CA LEU A 253 -2.83 18.24 4.53
C LEU A 253 -3.88 19.25 4.07
N ASP A 254 -3.56 20.53 4.20
CA ASP A 254 -4.32 21.62 3.62
C ASP A 254 -3.36 22.73 3.15
N TYR A 255 -3.56 23.23 1.93
CA TYR A 255 -2.68 24.23 1.28
C TYR A 255 -1.18 23.97 1.50
N GLY A 256 -0.76 22.70 1.37
CA GLY A 256 0.63 22.28 1.54
C GLY A 256 1.15 22.29 2.97
N LYS A 257 0.29 22.37 3.98
CA LYS A 257 0.64 22.29 5.41
C LYS A 257 -0.04 21.10 6.07
N LYS A 258 0.59 20.55 7.11
CA LYS A 258 -0.02 19.53 7.95
C LYS A 258 -0.92 20.19 8.99
N ILE A 259 -2.22 19.88 8.96
CA ILE A 259 -3.23 20.42 9.90
C ILE A 259 -3.74 19.37 10.90
N GLY A 260 -3.44 18.09 10.67
CA GLY A 260 -3.81 17.00 11.57
C GLY A 260 -2.88 15.79 11.42
N ASP A 261 -2.69 15.05 12.50
CA ASP A 261 -1.89 13.83 12.55
C ASP A 261 -2.32 13.00 13.76
N GLY A 262 -2.87 11.82 13.58
CA GLY A 262 -3.38 10.98 14.67
C GLY A 262 -4.18 9.78 14.21
N SER A 263 -4.88 9.14 15.14
CA SER A 263 -5.83 8.07 14.83
C SER A 263 -7.04 8.61 14.04
N PRO A 264 -7.81 7.74 13.35
CA PRO A 264 -9.06 8.14 12.71
C PRO A 264 -10.00 8.93 13.64
N ASP A 265 -10.09 8.54 14.91
CA ASP A 265 -10.96 9.21 15.89
C ASP A 265 -10.42 10.61 16.25
N ASP A 266 -9.10 10.76 16.42
CA ASP A 266 -8.48 12.08 16.64
C ASP A 266 -8.77 13.02 15.48
N ILE A 267 -8.70 12.53 14.25
CA ILE A 267 -8.95 13.31 13.04
C ILE A 267 -10.42 13.70 12.91
N ARG A 268 -11.35 12.81 13.23
CA ARG A 268 -12.80 13.12 13.25
C ARG A 268 -13.16 14.23 14.25
N ALA A 269 -12.45 14.29 15.37
CA ALA A 269 -12.66 15.28 16.42
C ALA A 269 -11.89 16.60 16.18
N ASN A 270 -10.97 16.65 15.22
CA ASN A 270 -10.11 17.80 14.99
C ASN A 270 -10.86 18.93 14.27
N LYS A 271 -11.06 20.05 14.97
CA LYS A 271 -11.78 21.21 14.41
C LYS A 271 -11.12 21.78 13.15
N ALA A 272 -9.80 21.88 13.10
CA ALA A 272 -9.09 22.42 11.93
C ALA A 272 -9.30 21.53 10.69
N VAL A 273 -9.41 20.21 10.88
CA VAL A 273 -9.72 19.26 9.80
C VAL A 273 -11.16 19.43 9.33
N ILE A 274 -12.11 19.52 10.26
CA ILE A 274 -13.53 19.72 9.96
C ILE A 274 -13.71 21.01 9.15
N ASP A 275 -13.12 22.13 9.60
CA ASP A 275 -13.22 23.44 8.97
C ASP A 275 -12.62 23.40 7.55
N ALA A 276 -11.49 22.71 7.32
CA ALA A 276 -10.86 22.56 6.01
C ALA A 276 -11.74 21.81 5.00
N TYR A 277 -12.51 20.80 5.45
CA TYR A 277 -13.41 20.05 4.59
C TYR A 277 -14.76 20.73 4.37
N LEU A 278 -15.25 21.53 5.33
CA LEU A 278 -16.46 22.31 5.19
C LEU A 278 -16.28 23.61 4.42
N GLY A 279 -15.03 23.96 4.07
CA GLY A 279 -14.74 25.18 3.32
C GLY A 279 -15.01 26.48 4.12
N VAL A 280 -14.92 26.42 5.45
CA VAL A 280 -14.97 27.62 6.29
C VAL A 280 -13.66 28.38 6.06
N ALA A 281 -13.76 29.49 5.34
CA ALA A 281 -12.60 30.33 5.04
C ALA A 281 -12.03 30.92 6.35
N HIS A 282 -10.71 30.75 6.53
CA HIS A 282 -9.93 31.46 7.53
C HIS A 282 -9.43 32.77 7.00
#